data_7baf01e7c5f7a87869bbc7e8447cf775
#
_entry.id   7baf01e7c5f7a87869bbc7e8447cf775
#
_cell.length_a   1.000
_cell.length_b   1.000
_cell.length_c   1.000
_cell.angle_alpha   90.00
_cell.angle_beta   90.00
_cell.angle_gamma   90.00
#
_symmetry.space_group_name_H-M   'P 1'
#
loop_
_entity.id
_entity.type
_entity.pdbx_description
1 polymer ?
#
loop_
_entity_poly.entity_id
_entity_poly.type
_entity_poly.pdbx_seq_one_letter_code
_entity_poly.pdbx_strand_id
1 'polypeptide(L)'
;MSDSRLFKNWDRALLVSLQLPHRSNSEVKSSLDELSSLVYSIGGEVTGQIVQARTQIHPAYYFGKGKLTEIKSRIHIDEVDAVLVDNPLSPKQTQNLEKLLECEVLDRTQVILDIFAKNARTSEAKLQIGLAQSEYLLPRLVGLWKHLDRERGGISASKGTGEKQIEKDRQFLRQRITRYKSQLIRVEKERNTQKHRRSNCLQVSLIGYTNAGKSTIMNALTNSGLLVEDRLFATLDSTTRLLEEDSRPKVLLSDTVGFISNLPHEVIAAFRSTLATVRDADLLLQVIDADDNIEEHLQTTSEVLEDLDAACIPIIKVFNKIDRISPTRLLILEKSFPEAVFGSCENGGKNGLGKNSAFVEQLRKQILLFFNERMKTMTIRLDYQHSQKLANIYELSRVDNIDYQEEGILMTLTAIPGNLERLRHHLGSDYTEMR
;
A
#
# COMPACT_ATOMS: atom_id res chain seq x y z
N MET A 1 -17.42 -17.02 18.66
CA MET A 1 -16.06 -16.61 19.05
C MET A 1 -15.92 -15.14 18.70
N SER A 2 -15.61 -14.28 19.66
CA SER A 2 -15.42 -12.85 19.42
C SER A 2 -14.15 -12.66 18.58
N ASP A 3 -14.20 -11.74 17.60
CA ASP A 3 -13.09 -11.40 16.69
C ASP A 3 -11.78 -10.99 17.41
N SER A 4 -11.83 -10.74 18.71
CA SER A 4 -10.71 -10.29 19.53
C SER A 4 -9.61 -11.33 19.82
N ARG A 5 -9.76 -12.59 19.41
CA ARG A 5 -8.78 -13.67 19.65
C ARG A 5 -7.83 -13.94 18.48
N LEU A 6 -7.96 -13.20 17.38
CA LEU A 6 -7.10 -13.34 16.21
C LEU A 6 -5.93 -12.33 16.22
N PHE A 7 -5.87 -11.47 17.24
CA PHE A 7 -4.90 -10.37 17.34
C PHE A 7 -3.87 -10.66 18.43
N LYS A 8 -2.73 -9.97 18.28
CA LYS A 8 -1.58 -9.95 19.16
C LYS A 8 -1.90 -10.24 20.63
N ASN A 9 -1.40 -11.37 21.13
CA ASN A 9 -1.43 -11.75 22.55
C ASN A 9 -0.03 -11.78 23.17
N TRP A 10 0.93 -11.10 22.57
CA TRP A 10 2.32 -11.09 22.99
C TRP A 10 2.84 -9.65 23.05
N ASP A 11 3.69 -9.37 24.02
CA ASP A 11 4.32 -8.07 24.20
C ASP A 11 5.82 -8.09 23.89
N ARG A 12 6.51 -9.18 24.21
CA ARG A 12 7.96 -9.35 24.06
C ARG A 12 8.29 -10.35 22.97
N ALA A 13 8.98 -9.90 21.93
CA ALA A 13 9.29 -10.69 20.74
C ALA A 13 10.78 -10.90 20.54
N LEU A 14 11.19 -12.13 20.20
CA LEU A 14 12.52 -12.47 19.73
C LEU A 14 12.49 -12.61 18.20
N LEU A 15 13.29 -11.81 17.50
CA LEU A 15 13.37 -11.87 16.04
C LEU A 15 14.40 -12.89 15.60
N VAL A 16 14.02 -13.72 14.62
CA VAL A 16 14.93 -14.78 14.11
C VAL A 16 14.92 -14.77 12.58
N SER A 17 16.11 -14.75 11.97
CA SER A 17 16.26 -14.80 10.52
C SER A 17 17.23 -15.90 10.09
N LEU A 18 17.00 -16.45 8.89
CA LEU A 18 17.88 -17.39 8.24
C LEU A 18 18.62 -16.70 7.09
N GLN A 19 19.94 -16.68 7.16
CA GLN A 19 20.78 -16.19 6.08
C GLN A 19 21.11 -17.34 5.12
N LEU A 20 20.61 -17.26 3.91
CA LEU A 20 20.93 -18.17 2.80
C LEU A 20 22.10 -17.58 1.97
N PRO A 21 22.82 -18.39 1.17
CA PRO A 21 24.03 -17.94 0.45
C PRO A 21 23.80 -16.78 -0.53
N HIS A 22 22.58 -16.59 -1.02
CA HIS A 22 22.21 -15.50 -1.93
C HIS A 22 21.83 -14.19 -1.20
N ARG A 23 21.77 -14.17 0.13
CA ARG A 23 21.48 -12.98 0.93
C ARG A 23 22.73 -12.49 1.65
N SER A 24 23.07 -11.24 1.46
CA SER A 24 24.19 -10.59 2.16
C SER A 24 23.85 -10.32 3.64
N ASN A 25 24.89 -10.10 4.45
CA ASN A 25 24.71 -9.73 5.85
C ASN A 25 23.95 -8.40 6.00
N SER A 26 24.17 -7.45 5.09
CA SER A 26 23.49 -6.16 5.08
C SER A 26 21.99 -6.32 4.81
N GLU A 27 21.58 -7.13 3.84
CA GLU A 27 20.20 -7.41 3.53
C GLU A 27 19.46 -8.10 4.68
N VAL A 28 20.10 -9.08 5.34
CA VAL A 28 19.51 -9.75 6.52
C VAL A 28 19.33 -8.78 7.67
N LYS A 29 20.30 -7.89 7.90
CA LYS A 29 20.21 -6.87 8.93
C LYS A 29 19.10 -5.87 8.63
N SER A 30 19.05 -5.33 7.42
CA SER A 30 17.98 -4.43 6.97
C SER A 30 16.58 -5.05 7.14
N SER A 31 16.43 -6.33 6.76
CA SER A 31 15.16 -7.06 6.92
C SER A 31 14.74 -7.24 8.39
N LEU A 32 15.70 -7.49 9.30
CA LEU A 32 15.43 -7.59 10.74
C LEU A 32 15.13 -6.22 11.37
N ASP A 33 15.79 -5.16 10.94
CA ASP A 33 15.51 -3.80 11.40
C ASP A 33 14.11 -3.36 10.95
N GLU A 34 13.71 -3.73 9.74
CA GLU A 34 12.34 -3.52 9.25
C GLU A 34 11.31 -4.35 10.03
N LEU A 35 11.60 -5.64 10.32
CA LEU A 35 10.73 -6.48 11.16
C LEU A 35 10.62 -5.90 12.59
N SER A 36 11.70 -5.35 13.15
CA SER A 36 11.66 -4.63 14.42
C SER A 36 10.70 -3.43 14.37
N SER A 37 10.74 -2.66 13.29
CA SER A 37 9.85 -1.52 13.08
C SER A 37 8.37 -1.95 12.94
N LEU A 38 8.11 -3.11 12.33
CA LEU A 38 6.77 -3.72 12.29
C LEU A 38 6.28 -4.08 13.70
N VAL A 39 7.12 -4.70 14.52
CA VAL A 39 6.82 -5.05 15.92
C VAL A 39 6.46 -3.80 16.73
N TYR A 40 7.26 -2.75 16.64
CA TYR A 40 6.96 -1.47 17.31
C TYR A 40 5.66 -0.83 16.82
N SER A 41 5.32 -0.96 15.55
CA SER A 41 4.07 -0.40 14.97
C SER A 41 2.80 -0.99 15.60
N ILE A 42 2.85 -2.24 16.06
CA ILE A 42 1.74 -2.87 16.79
C ILE A 42 1.86 -2.75 18.31
N GLY A 43 2.90 -2.06 18.81
CA GLY A 43 3.14 -1.85 20.24
C GLY A 43 3.79 -3.05 20.91
N GLY A 44 4.63 -3.84 20.21
CA GLY A 44 5.49 -4.88 20.76
C GLY A 44 6.87 -4.35 21.11
N GLU A 45 7.58 -5.10 21.93
CA GLU A 45 8.98 -4.88 22.29
C GLU A 45 9.85 -5.99 21.69
N VAL A 46 11.00 -5.62 21.10
CA VAL A 46 11.98 -6.57 20.58
C VAL A 46 13.02 -6.84 21.66
N THR A 47 13.11 -8.09 22.15
CA THR A 47 14.05 -8.51 23.19
C THR A 47 15.42 -8.84 22.64
N GLY A 48 15.52 -9.18 21.35
CA GLY A 48 16.78 -9.50 20.68
C GLY A 48 16.59 -9.97 19.25
N GLN A 49 17.71 -10.15 18.56
CA GLN A 49 17.76 -10.64 17.19
C GLN A 49 18.73 -11.82 17.10
N ILE A 50 18.33 -12.89 16.41
CA ILE A 50 19.18 -14.07 16.17
C ILE A 50 19.23 -14.36 14.67
N VAL A 51 20.43 -14.53 14.14
CA VAL A 51 20.65 -14.93 12.74
C VAL A 51 21.35 -16.29 12.70
N GLN A 52 20.91 -17.14 11.77
CA GLN A 52 21.61 -18.36 11.42
C GLN A 52 21.99 -18.37 9.96
N ALA A 53 23.28 -18.52 9.65
CA ALA A 53 23.73 -18.78 8.28
C ALA A 53 23.58 -20.28 7.96
N ARG A 54 22.99 -20.61 6.82
CA ARG A 54 22.86 -21.99 6.30
C ARG A 54 22.82 -22.00 4.78
N THR A 55 23.21 -23.13 4.21
CA THR A 55 23.10 -23.37 2.78
C THR A 55 21.71 -23.76 2.33
N GLN A 56 20.91 -24.36 3.21
CA GLN A 56 19.55 -24.83 2.91
C GLN A 56 18.63 -24.71 4.13
N ILE A 57 17.36 -24.48 3.87
CA ILE A 57 16.28 -24.45 4.85
C ILE A 57 16.05 -25.88 5.39
N HIS A 58 15.90 -26.03 6.70
CA HIS A 58 15.52 -27.33 7.26
C HIS A 58 14.02 -27.60 7.01
N PRO A 59 13.64 -28.72 6.35
CA PRO A 59 12.26 -28.94 5.90
C PRO A 59 11.22 -28.92 7.02
N ALA A 60 11.58 -29.45 8.20
CA ALA A 60 10.65 -29.59 9.31
C ALA A 60 10.67 -28.44 10.31
N TYR A 61 11.83 -27.80 10.52
CA TYR A 61 12.02 -26.82 11.61
C TYR A 61 12.55 -25.47 11.14
N TYR A 62 12.77 -25.29 9.84
CA TYR A 62 13.36 -24.08 9.23
C TYR A 62 14.83 -23.86 9.63
N PHE A 63 15.16 -23.94 10.93
CA PHE A 63 16.48 -23.75 11.52
C PHE A 63 17.18 -25.07 11.84
N GLY A 64 18.49 -25.03 12.10
CA GLY A 64 19.28 -26.18 12.57
C GLY A 64 19.09 -26.42 14.08
N LYS A 65 19.27 -27.69 14.52
CA LYS A 65 19.04 -28.11 15.90
C LYS A 65 19.81 -27.27 16.95
N GLY A 66 21.09 -26.98 16.75
CA GLY A 66 21.87 -26.18 17.69
C GLY A 66 21.32 -24.76 17.85
N LYS A 67 20.89 -24.12 16.76
CA LYS A 67 20.27 -22.79 16.81
C LYS A 67 18.91 -22.81 17.53
N LEU A 68 18.12 -23.88 17.37
CA LEU A 68 16.87 -24.03 18.07
C LEU A 68 17.06 -24.17 19.58
N THR A 69 18.14 -24.81 20.04
CA THR A 69 18.51 -24.87 21.47
C THR A 69 18.89 -23.47 22.00
N GLU A 70 19.62 -22.69 21.22
CA GLU A 70 19.98 -21.29 21.55
C GLU A 70 18.72 -20.42 21.65
N ILE A 71 17.81 -20.50 20.67
CA ILE A 71 16.53 -19.79 20.67
C ILE A 71 15.71 -20.16 21.92
N LYS A 72 15.58 -21.45 22.22
CA LYS A 72 14.84 -21.93 23.41
C LYS A 72 15.44 -21.37 24.71
N SER A 73 16.76 -21.33 24.83
CA SER A 73 17.43 -20.75 26.01
C SER A 73 17.14 -19.26 26.13
N ARG A 74 17.16 -18.51 25.03
CA ARG A 74 16.87 -17.08 25.01
C ARG A 74 15.42 -16.79 25.39
N ILE A 75 14.47 -17.60 24.94
CA ILE A 75 13.05 -17.46 25.31
C ILE A 75 12.88 -17.44 26.83
N HIS A 76 13.56 -18.35 27.55
CA HIS A 76 13.46 -18.42 29.02
C HIS A 76 14.20 -17.27 29.71
N ILE A 77 15.39 -16.87 29.21
CA ILE A 77 16.21 -15.81 29.84
C ILE A 77 15.54 -14.45 29.68
N ASP A 78 15.05 -14.16 28.49
CA ASP A 78 14.51 -12.85 28.12
C ASP A 78 12.99 -12.77 28.30
N GLU A 79 12.35 -13.80 28.87
CA GLU A 79 10.90 -13.87 29.06
C GLU A 79 10.12 -13.52 27.79
N VAL A 80 10.44 -14.22 26.70
CA VAL A 80 9.88 -13.96 25.36
C VAL A 80 8.49 -14.58 25.22
N ASP A 81 7.50 -13.81 24.79
CA ASP A 81 6.13 -14.30 24.55
C ASP A 81 5.99 -14.90 23.15
N ALA A 82 6.70 -14.37 22.15
CA ALA A 82 6.63 -14.84 20.79
C ALA A 82 7.97 -14.82 20.05
N VAL A 83 8.21 -15.82 19.22
CA VAL A 83 9.33 -15.85 18.27
C VAL A 83 8.83 -15.43 16.89
N LEU A 84 9.41 -14.36 16.35
CA LEU A 84 9.07 -13.84 15.04
C LEU A 84 10.12 -14.24 14.01
N VAL A 85 9.71 -14.98 13.01
CA VAL A 85 10.59 -15.41 11.92
C VAL A 85 10.45 -14.47 10.74
N ASP A 86 11.58 -13.92 10.28
CA ASP A 86 11.63 -12.93 9.19
C ASP A 86 11.10 -13.46 7.84
N ASN A 87 11.11 -14.77 7.63
CA ASN A 87 10.67 -15.41 6.40
C ASN A 87 9.32 -16.11 6.60
N PRO A 88 8.53 -16.29 5.52
CA PRO A 88 7.31 -17.10 5.57
C PRO A 88 7.60 -18.54 6.01
N LEU A 89 6.78 -19.05 6.90
CA LEU A 89 6.84 -20.43 7.38
C LEU A 89 5.72 -21.27 6.79
N SER A 90 6.01 -22.52 6.45
CA SER A 90 4.94 -23.48 6.16
C SER A 90 4.15 -23.81 7.43
N PRO A 91 2.86 -24.16 7.33
CA PRO A 91 2.04 -24.53 8.48
C PRO A 91 2.67 -25.62 9.36
N LYS A 92 3.37 -26.58 8.73
CA LYS A 92 4.06 -27.66 9.42
C LYS A 92 5.30 -27.18 10.18
N GLN A 93 6.06 -26.25 9.61
CA GLN A 93 7.23 -25.64 10.26
C GLN A 93 6.79 -24.85 11.49
N THR A 94 5.79 -23.97 11.37
CA THR A 94 5.23 -23.23 12.50
C THR A 94 4.83 -24.20 13.64
N GLN A 95 4.02 -25.23 13.33
CA GLN A 95 3.59 -26.21 14.32
C GLN A 95 4.75 -26.95 15.00
N ASN A 96 5.79 -27.32 14.25
CA ASN A 96 6.95 -28.01 14.80
C ASN A 96 7.79 -27.11 15.69
N LEU A 97 7.97 -25.85 15.29
CA LEU A 97 8.70 -24.84 16.06
C LEU A 97 7.98 -24.53 17.38
N GLU A 98 6.66 -24.28 17.35
CA GLU A 98 5.85 -24.05 18.56
C GLU A 98 5.96 -25.18 19.56
N LYS A 99 5.87 -26.44 19.07
CA LYS A 99 6.02 -27.61 19.94
C LYS A 99 7.39 -27.71 20.59
N LEU A 100 8.46 -27.36 19.84
CA LEU A 100 9.83 -27.48 20.31
C LEU A 100 10.21 -26.33 21.25
N LEU A 101 9.82 -25.11 20.87
CA LEU A 101 10.16 -23.89 21.59
C LEU A 101 9.24 -23.64 22.80
N GLU A 102 8.06 -24.25 22.80
CA GLU A 102 7.01 -24.04 23.81
C GLU A 102 6.57 -22.56 23.92
N CYS A 103 6.66 -21.83 22.80
CA CYS A 103 6.39 -20.42 22.64
C CYS A 103 5.59 -20.22 21.37
N GLU A 104 4.84 -19.12 21.28
CA GLU A 104 4.15 -18.73 20.05
C GLU A 104 5.16 -18.43 18.95
N VAL A 105 4.91 -18.94 17.74
CA VAL A 105 5.80 -18.72 16.58
C VAL A 105 5.00 -18.08 15.45
N LEU A 106 5.38 -16.87 15.10
CA LEU A 106 4.78 -16.09 14.04
C LEU A 106 5.79 -15.89 12.91
N ASP A 107 5.29 -15.69 11.71
CA ASP A 107 6.12 -15.25 10.60
C ASP A 107 5.82 -13.78 10.24
N ARG A 108 6.65 -13.20 9.39
CA ARG A 108 6.49 -11.81 8.91
C ARG A 108 5.09 -11.55 8.33
N THR A 109 4.49 -12.54 7.64
CA THR A 109 3.15 -12.45 7.06
C THR A 109 2.09 -12.20 8.11
N GLN A 110 2.14 -12.93 9.22
CA GLN A 110 1.18 -12.78 10.33
C GLN A 110 1.28 -11.37 10.93
N VAL A 111 2.50 -10.89 11.20
CA VAL A 111 2.72 -9.55 11.78
C VAL A 111 2.14 -8.46 10.87
N ILE A 112 2.38 -8.54 9.55
CA ILE A 112 1.82 -7.60 8.58
C ILE A 112 0.29 -7.64 8.59
N LEU A 113 -0.32 -8.82 8.59
CA LEU A 113 -1.77 -8.98 8.64
C LEU A 113 -2.38 -8.40 9.94
N ASP A 114 -1.68 -8.52 11.06
CA ASP A 114 -2.12 -7.96 12.34
C ASP A 114 -2.03 -6.43 12.37
N ILE A 115 -0.96 -5.85 11.79
CA ILE A 115 -0.85 -4.39 11.60
C ILE A 115 -2.02 -3.88 10.74
N PHE A 116 -2.29 -4.55 9.64
CA PHE A 116 -3.37 -4.18 8.75
C PHE A 116 -4.75 -4.28 9.44
N ALA A 117 -4.98 -5.32 10.20
CA ALA A 117 -6.23 -5.50 10.93
C ALA A 117 -6.45 -4.40 11.98
N LYS A 118 -5.38 -3.92 12.62
CA LYS A 118 -5.41 -2.80 13.57
C LYS A 118 -5.71 -1.46 12.89
N ASN A 119 -5.17 -1.25 11.68
CA ASN A 119 -5.24 0.03 10.97
C ASN A 119 -6.45 0.14 10.02
N ALA A 120 -7.15 -0.95 9.70
CA ALA A 120 -8.31 -0.94 8.81
C ALA A 120 -9.48 -0.14 9.38
N ARG A 121 -9.87 0.91 8.69
CA ARG A 121 -11.01 1.77 9.08
C ARG A 121 -12.24 1.51 8.20
N THR A 122 -12.06 1.36 6.89
CA THR A 122 -13.16 1.14 5.95
C THR A 122 -13.71 -0.28 6.01
N SER A 123 -14.97 -0.45 5.63
CA SER A 123 -15.60 -1.77 5.52
C SER A 123 -14.90 -2.64 4.47
N GLU A 124 -14.44 -2.04 3.38
CA GLU A 124 -13.72 -2.73 2.30
C GLU A 124 -12.39 -3.29 2.82
N ALA A 125 -11.54 -2.47 3.46
CA ALA A 125 -10.27 -2.92 4.03
C ALA A 125 -10.48 -4.03 5.07
N LYS A 126 -11.48 -3.90 5.96
CA LYS A 126 -11.81 -4.95 6.93
C LYS A 126 -12.20 -6.27 6.28
N LEU A 127 -12.95 -6.25 5.17
CA LEU A 127 -13.32 -7.44 4.41
C LEU A 127 -12.10 -8.09 3.75
N GLN A 128 -11.22 -7.30 3.15
CA GLN A 128 -10.00 -7.77 2.50
C GLN A 128 -9.04 -8.41 3.49
N ILE A 129 -8.78 -7.74 4.60
CA ILE A 129 -7.90 -8.24 5.65
C ILE A 129 -8.51 -9.50 6.28
N GLY A 130 -9.82 -9.48 6.58
CA GLY A 130 -10.50 -10.66 7.11
C GLY A 130 -10.45 -11.86 6.16
N LEU A 131 -10.47 -11.62 4.84
CA LEU A 131 -10.25 -12.65 3.83
C LEU A 131 -8.83 -13.19 3.91
N ALA A 132 -7.80 -12.31 3.82
CA ALA A 132 -6.39 -12.69 3.87
C ALA A 132 -6.04 -13.46 5.14
N GLN A 133 -6.47 -12.98 6.30
CA GLN A 133 -6.29 -13.67 7.58
C GLN A 133 -6.96 -15.05 7.58
N SER A 134 -8.18 -15.15 7.04
CA SER A 134 -8.89 -16.44 7.00
C SER A 134 -8.22 -17.45 6.06
N GLU A 135 -7.69 -16.99 4.91
CA GLU A 135 -6.93 -17.82 3.97
C GLU A 135 -5.57 -18.24 4.54
N TYR A 136 -4.87 -17.35 5.24
CA TYR A 136 -3.61 -17.63 5.93
C TYR A 136 -3.78 -18.64 7.07
N LEU A 137 -4.85 -18.51 7.88
CA LEU A 137 -5.12 -19.36 9.02
C LEU A 137 -5.67 -20.74 8.64
N LEU A 138 -6.43 -20.85 7.55
CA LEU A 138 -7.10 -22.10 7.17
C LEU A 138 -6.16 -23.33 7.11
N PRO A 139 -4.96 -23.26 6.49
CA PRO A 139 -4.01 -24.37 6.49
C PRO A 139 -3.29 -24.56 7.85
N ARG A 140 -3.29 -23.55 8.73
CA ARG A 140 -2.60 -23.55 10.04
C ARG A 140 -3.45 -24.01 11.21
N LEU A 141 -4.77 -24.18 11.03
CA LEU A 141 -5.71 -24.57 12.08
C LEU A 141 -5.32 -25.80 12.89
N VAL A 142 -4.66 -26.78 12.29
CA VAL A 142 -4.28 -28.05 12.97
C VAL A 142 -3.27 -27.79 14.09
N GLY A 143 -2.49 -26.70 14.04
CA GLY A 143 -1.50 -26.31 15.06
C GLY A 143 -2.11 -25.58 16.25
N LEU A 144 -2.99 -24.61 15.99
CA LEU A 144 -3.56 -23.70 16.98
C LEU A 144 -4.34 -24.39 18.11
N TRP A 145 -4.98 -25.53 17.83
CA TRP A 145 -5.81 -26.25 18.83
C TRP A 145 -5.01 -26.89 19.94
N LYS A 146 -3.76 -27.27 19.71
CA LYS A 146 -2.93 -27.93 20.74
C LYS A 146 -2.43 -26.96 21.82
N HIS A 147 -2.35 -25.67 21.51
CA HIS A 147 -2.02 -24.63 22.50
C HIS A 147 -3.23 -24.32 23.41
N LEU A 148 -4.42 -24.20 22.84
CA LEU A 148 -5.64 -23.89 23.58
C LEU A 148 -6.03 -25.00 24.57
N ASP A 149 -5.71 -26.27 24.28
CA ASP A 149 -5.93 -27.38 25.21
C ASP A 149 -4.97 -27.35 26.43
N ARG A 150 -3.76 -26.77 26.28
CA ARG A 150 -2.81 -26.59 27.40
C ARG A 150 -3.22 -25.49 28.35
N GLU A 151 -3.71 -24.36 27.85
CA GLU A 151 -4.16 -23.22 28.68
C GLU A 151 -5.42 -23.58 29.51
N ARG A 152 -6.23 -24.54 29.08
CA ARG A 152 -7.47 -24.95 29.77
C ARG A 152 -7.31 -26.06 30.79
N GLY A 153 -6.08 -26.40 31.22
CA GLY A 153 -5.85 -27.33 32.34
C GLY A 153 -6.56 -28.69 32.18
N GLY A 154 -5.84 -29.63 31.56
CA GLY A 154 -5.97 -31.05 31.59
C GLY A 154 -7.24 -31.70 32.18
N ILE A 155 -8.31 -31.78 31.40
CA ILE A 155 -9.31 -32.82 31.58
C ILE A 155 -9.34 -33.58 30.27
N SER A 156 -9.04 -34.89 30.37
CA SER A 156 -8.99 -35.92 29.36
C SER A 156 -10.01 -35.72 28.22
N ALA A 157 -9.60 -35.02 27.15
CA ALA A 157 -10.41 -34.95 25.95
C ALA A 157 -10.18 -36.21 25.13
N SER A 158 -11.20 -37.02 25.01
CA SER A 158 -11.30 -38.15 24.10
C SER A 158 -10.81 -37.78 22.71
N LYS A 159 -9.89 -38.56 22.11
CA LYS A 159 -9.26 -38.36 20.79
C LYS A 159 -10.21 -37.94 19.64
N GLY A 160 -11.51 -38.18 19.77
CA GLY A 160 -12.52 -37.85 18.74
C GLY A 160 -13.17 -36.46 18.85
N THR A 161 -13.04 -35.76 20.00
CA THR A 161 -13.67 -34.45 20.19
C THR A 161 -12.83 -33.32 19.58
N GLY A 162 -11.49 -33.41 19.64
CA GLY A 162 -10.59 -32.42 19.03
C GLY A 162 -10.64 -32.42 17.50
N GLU A 163 -10.71 -33.60 16.87
CA GLU A 163 -10.81 -33.69 15.40
C GLU A 163 -12.13 -33.10 14.86
N LYS A 164 -13.26 -33.41 15.55
CA LYS A 164 -14.57 -32.85 15.19
C LYS A 164 -14.61 -31.31 15.34
N GLN A 165 -13.91 -30.79 16.33
CA GLN A 165 -13.87 -29.34 16.55
C GLN A 165 -12.98 -28.64 15.48
N ILE A 166 -11.81 -29.20 15.14
CA ILE A 166 -10.95 -28.70 14.05
C ILE A 166 -11.73 -28.67 12.73
N GLU A 167 -12.53 -29.69 12.43
CA GLU A 167 -13.32 -29.73 11.20
C GLU A 167 -14.44 -28.66 11.20
N LYS A 168 -15.09 -28.42 12.35
CA LYS A 168 -16.07 -27.32 12.50
C LYS A 168 -15.42 -25.96 12.28
N ASP A 169 -14.23 -25.71 12.83
CA ASP A 169 -13.53 -24.45 12.67
C ASP A 169 -13.04 -24.28 11.23
N ARG A 170 -12.59 -25.36 10.59
CA ARG A 170 -12.26 -25.35 9.17
C ARG A 170 -13.47 -25.02 8.30
N GLN A 171 -14.62 -25.61 8.59
CA GLN A 171 -15.87 -25.30 7.90
C GLN A 171 -16.29 -23.85 8.13
N PHE A 172 -16.18 -23.35 9.36
CA PHE A 172 -16.46 -21.96 9.70
C PHE A 172 -15.56 -20.99 8.92
N LEU A 173 -14.23 -21.24 8.85
CA LEU A 173 -13.33 -20.39 8.05
C LEU A 173 -13.63 -20.45 6.56
N ARG A 174 -13.96 -21.62 6.01
CA ARG A 174 -14.37 -21.72 4.59
C ARG A 174 -15.64 -20.92 4.30
N GLN A 175 -16.64 -20.99 5.18
CA GLN A 175 -17.86 -20.17 5.04
C GLN A 175 -17.54 -18.67 5.16
N ARG A 176 -16.64 -18.28 6.07
CA ARG A 176 -16.19 -16.90 6.24
C ARG A 176 -15.47 -16.39 4.98
N ILE A 177 -14.57 -17.19 4.39
CA ILE A 177 -13.90 -16.88 3.12
C ILE A 177 -14.92 -16.66 1.99
N THR A 178 -15.89 -17.58 1.84
CA THR A 178 -16.93 -17.47 0.81
C THR A 178 -17.77 -16.19 1.01
N ARG A 179 -18.13 -15.88 2.25
CA ARG A 179 -18.87 -14.66 2.61
C ARG A 179 -18.08 -13.40 2.26
N TYR A 180 -16.81 -13.34 2.64
CA TYR A 180 -15.96 -12.17 2.33
C TYR A 180 -15.80 -11.99 0.84
N LYS A 181 -15.53 -13.04 0.06
CA LYS A 181 -15.44 -12.97 -1.40
C LYS A 181 -16.73 -12.43 -2.03
N SER A 182 -17.89 -12.89 -1.58
CA SER A 182 -19.18 -12.41 -2.10
C SER A 182 -19.44 -10.93 -1.76
N GLN A 183 -19.03 -10.48 -0.58
CA GLN A 183 -19.17 -9.07 -0.19
C GLN A 183 -18.22 -8.17 -0.98
N LEU A 184 -16.96 -8.60 -1.20
CA LEU A 184 -15.99 -7.86 -2.01
C LEU A 184 -16.45 -7.68 -3.47
N ILE A 185 -17.08 -8.70 -4.08
CA ILE A 185 -17.67 -8.57 -5.42
C ILE A 185 -18.73 -7.47 -5.48
N ARG A 186 -19.53 -7.29 -4.41
CA ARG A 186 -20.53 -6.20 -4.36
C ARG A 186 -19.86 -4.82 -4.28
N VAL A 187 -18.85 -4.70 -3.40
CA VAL A 187 -18.07 -3.45 -3.25
C VAL A 187 -17.41 -3.07 -4.59
N GLU A 188 -16.83 -4.04 -5.29
CA GLU A 188 -16.21 -3.81 -6.60
C GLU A 188 -17.20 -3.31 -7.65
N LYS A 189 -18.44 -3.83 -7.67
CA LYS A 189 -19.51 -3.32 -8.57
C LYS A 189 -19.89 -1.88 -8.25
N GLU A 190 -20.04 -1.54 -6.99
CA GLU A 190 -20.33 -0.16 -6.55
C GLU A 190 -19.19 0.79 -6.93
N ARG A 191 -17.95 0.36 -6.76
CA ARG A 191 -16.75 1.11 -7.15
C ARG A 191 -16.68 1.35 -8.66
N ASN A 192 -16.97 0.34 -9.48
CA ASN A 192 -17.00 0.49 -10.94
C ASN A 192 -18.04 1.53 -11.38
N THR A 193 -19.18 1.60 -10.70
CA THR A 193 -20.20 2.65 -10.95
C THR A 193 -19.67 4.04 -10.59
N GLN A 194 -18.92 4.17 -9.48
CA GLN A 194 -18.29 5.44 -9.09
C GLN A 194 -17.13 5.82 -10.02
N LYS A 195 -16.38 4.82 -10.54
CA LYS A 195 -15.29 5.03 -11.50
C LYS A 195 -15.80 5.73 -12.77
N HIS A 196 -16.96 5.35 -13.29
CA HIS A 196 -17.56 6.03 -14.44
C HIS A 196 -17.84 7.52 -14.17
N ARG A 197 -18.19 7.90 -12.95
CA ARG A 197 -18.38 9.31 -12.57
C ARG A 197 -17.07 10.09 -12.46
N ARG A 198 -15.95 9.42 -12.13
CA ARG A 198 -14.62 10.03 -12.03
C ARG A 198 -13.82 9.98 -13.32
N SER A 199 -14.34 9.37 -14.37
CA SER A 199 -13.66 9.22 -15.66
C SER A 199 -13.35 10.55 -16.38
N ASN A 200 -13.89 11.66 -15.86
CA ASN A 200 -13.64 13.01 -16.36
C ASN A 200 -12.44 13.69 -15.65
N CYS A 201 -11.87 13.04 -14.64
CA CYS A 201 -10.75 13.57 -13.85
C CYS A 201 -9.46 12.84 -14.21
N LEU A 202 -8.34 13.57 -14.18
CA LEU A 202 -7.01 12.99 -14.26
C LEU A 202 -6.65 12.36 -12.91
N GLN A 203 -6.10 11.16 -12.92
CA GLN A 203 -5.81 10.40 -11.71
C GLN A 203 -4.32 10.26 -11.49
N VAL A 204 -3.84 10.74 -10.36
CA VAL A 204 -2.45 10.61 -9.90
C VAL A 204 -2.43 9.76 -8.64
N SER A 205 -1.60 8.72 -8.60
CA SER A 205 -1.44 7.90 -7.40
C SER A 205 -0.02 8.02 -6.83
N LEU A 206 0.06 8.25 -5.53
CA LEU A 206 1.31 8.20 -4.77
C LEU A 206 1.63 6.73 -4.47
N ILE A 207 2.81 6.30 -4.88
CA ILE A 207 3.33 4.96 -4.62
C ILE A 207 4.71 5.06 -3.96
N GLY A 208 5.18 3.97 -3.39
CA GLY A 208 6.51 3.89 -2.79
C GLY A 208 6.50 3.17 -1.45
N TYR A 209 7.67 3.02 -0.88
CA TYR A 209 7.89 2.25 0.31
C TYR A 209 7.15 2.79 1.54
N THR A 210 6.92 1.96 2.56
CA THR A 210 6.36 2.42 3.83
C THR A 210 7.27 3.51 4.42
N ASN A 211 6.66 4.49 5.07
CA ASN A 211 7.36 5.61 5.69
C ASN A 211 8.21 6.50 4.75
N ALA A 212 8.09 6.39 3.42
CA ALA A 212 8.78 7.29 2.48
C ALA A 212 8.23 8.73 2.46
N GLY A 213 7.10 8.97 3.13
CA GLY A 213 6.47 10.30 3.24
C GLY A 213 5.36 10.58 2.23
N LYS A 214 4.70 9.54 1.69
CA LYS A 214 3.58 9.68 0.72
C LYS A 214 2.46 10.56 1.25
N SER A 215 1.93 10.26 2.44
CA SER A 215 0.84 11.01 3.06
C SER A 215 1.24 12.44 3.42
N THR A 216 2.51 12.66 3.76
CA THR A 216 3.07 14.00 4.01
C THR A 216 3.07 14.84 2.72
N ILE A 217 3.54 14.25 1.61
CA ILE A 217 3.54 14.89 0.29
C ILE A 217 2.11 15.18 -0.16
N MET A 218 1.19 14.23 0.02
CA MET A 218 -0.22 14.44 -0.29
C MET A 218 -0.82 15.62 0.49
N ASN A 219 -0.57 15.71 1.80
CA ASN A 219 -1.01 16.83 2.62
C ASN A 219 -0.46 18.16 2.12
N ALA A 220 0.82 18.19 1.76
CA ALA A 220 1.48 19.39 1.24
C ALA A 220 0.90 19.84 -0.11
N LEU A 221 0.61 18.89 -1.00
CA LEU A 221 0.05 19.18 -2.33
C LEU A 221 -1.43 19.59 -2.29
N THR A 222 -2.24 19.01 -1.38
CA THR A 222 -3.70 19.17 -1.39
C THR A 222 -4.24 20.01 -0.23
N ASN A 223 -3.37 20.55 0.64
CA ASN A 223 -3.75 21.24 1.87
C ASN A 223 -4.71 20.43 2.77
N SER A 224 -4.66 19.10 2.67
CA SER A 224 -5.51 18.20 3.47
C SER A 224 -4.82 17.94 4.82
N GLY A 225 -5.57 17.99 5.92
CA GLY A 225 -5.08 17.67 7.25
C GLY A 225 -5.11 16.17 7.54
N LEU A 226 -4.59 15.31 6.66
CA LEU A 226 -4.51 13.87 6.93
C LEU A 226 -3.55 13.62 8.10
N LEU A 227 -3.92 12.71 8.98
CA LEU A 227 -3.05 12.25 10.06
C LEU A 227 -1.83 11.55 9.43
N VAL A 228 -0.66 12.12 9.67
CA VAL A 228 0.63 11.52 9.33
C VAL A 228 1.23 10.96 10.62
N GLU A 229 1.47 9.66 10.65
CA GLU A 229 2.14 8.99 11.76
C GLU A 229 3.44 8.39 11.25
N ASP A 230 4.51 8.50 12.05
CA ASP A 230 5.81 7.88 11.77
C ASP A 230 5.76 6.39 12.15
N ARG A 231 4.92 5.64 11.46
CA ARG A 231 4.72 4.19 11.64
C ARG A 231 4.56 3.51 10.30
N LEU A 232 5.06 2.28 10.20
CA LEU A 232 4.85 1.45 9.03
C LEU A 232 3.36 1.18 8.84
N PHE A 233 2.87 1.29 7.60
CA PHE A 233 1.46 1.10 7.23
C PHE A 233 0.46 2.02 7.97
N ALA A 234 0.88 3.27 8.25
CA ALA A 234 -0.03 4.28 8.82
C ALA A 234 -1.24 4.55 7.93
N THR A 235 -1.05 4.51 6.61
CA THR A 235 -2.12 4.59 5.60
C THR A 235 -2.40 3.20 5.04
N LEU A 236 -3.61 2.69 5.28
CA LEU A 236 -4.10 1.44 4.73
C LEU A 236 -5.25 1.66 3.75
N ASP A 237 -6.12 2.60 4.04
CA ASP A 237 -7.24 3.00 3.19
C ASP A 237 -6.79 4.06 2.19
N SER A 238 -7.03 3.85 0.90
CA SER A 238 -6.72 4.86 -0.10
C SER A 238 -7.55 6.12 0.10
N THR A 239 -6.88 7.25 0.23
CA THR A 239 -7.54 8.56 0.35
C THR A 239 -7.34 9.34 -0.94
N THR A 240 -8.43 9.89 -1.49
CA THR A 240 -8.39 10.69 -2.73
C THR A 240 -8.77 12.14 -2.44
N ARG A 241 -8.00 13.09 -2.97
CA ARG A 241 -8.20 14.54 -2.83
C ARG A 241 -7.99 15.25 -4.18
N LEU A 242 -8.58 16.41 -4.33
CA LEU A 242 -8.28 17.30 -5.45
C LEU A 242 -6.91 17.95 -5.27
N LEU A 243 -6.11 18.01 -6.32
CA LEU A 243 -4.83 18.71 -6.33
C LEU A 243 -5.05 20.24 -6.24
N GLU A 244 -5.98 20.73 -7.07
CA GLU A 244 -6.41 22.14 -7.10
C GLU A 244 -7.91 22.20 -7.43
N GLU A 245 -8.66 23.06 -6.75
CA GLU A 245 -10.11 23.22 -6.98
C GLU A 245 -10.41 23.84 -8.35
N ASP A 246 -9.54 24.72 -8.83
CA ASP A 246 -9.72 25.47 -10.07
C ASP A 246 -9.09 24.82 -11.31
N SER A 247 -8.36 23.70 -11.15
CA SER A 247 -7.78 23.00 -12.29
C SER A 247 -8.87 22.41 -13.21
N ARG A 248 -8.66 22.53 -14.51
CA ARG A 248 -9.54 21.93 -15.53
C ARG A 248 -8.67 21.25 -16.60
N PRO A 249 -8.87 19.96 -16.86
CA PRO A 249 -9.70 19.01 -16.10
C PRO A 249 -9.21 18.83 -14.65
N LYS A 250 -10.10 18.40 -13.75
CA LYS A 250 -9.76 18.17 -12.34
C LYS A 250 -8.70 17.08 -12.21
N VAL A 251 -7.69 17.32 -11.37
CA VAL A 251 -6.64 16.35 -11.03
C VAL A 251 -6.92 15.76 -9.64
N LEU A 252 -7.14 14.47 -9.58
CA LEU A 252 -7.33 13.72 -8.33
C LEU A 252 -5.99 13.09 -7.91
N LEU A 253 -5.59 13.34 -6.68
CA LEU A 253 -4.42 12.74 -6.07
C LEU A 253 -4.86 11.70 -5.06
N SER A 254 -4.34 10.48 -5.16
CA SER A 254 -4.66 9.35 -4.28
C SER A 254 -3.43 8.88 -3.52
N ASP A 255 -3.53 8.79 -2.19
CA ASP A 255 -2.54 8.11 -1.34
C ASP A 255 -2.83 6.61 -1.32
N THR A 256 -1.79 5.80 -1.34
CA THR A 256 -1.90 4.34 -1.34
C THR A 256 -1.15 3.71 -0.17
N VAL A 257 -1.41 2.43 0.06
CA VAL A 257 -0.67 1.63 1.02
C VAL A 257 0.82 1.62 0.64
N GLY A 258 1.69 1.81 1.63
CA GLY A 258 3.13 1.71 1.39
C GLY A 258 3.57 0.28 1.09
N PHE A 259 4.54 0.11 0.20
CA PHE A 259 5.16 -1.17 -0.10
C PHE A 259 6.19 -1.52 0.98
N ILE A 260 6.47 -2.79 1.12
CA ILE A 260 7.45 -3.34 2.05
C ILE A 260 8.16 -4.52 1.39
N SER A 261 9.41 -4.78 1.77
CA SER A 261 10.16 -5.94 1.26
C SER A 261 9.47 -7.25 1.60
N ASN A 262 9.56 -8.21 0.70
CA ASN A 262 9.02 -9.56 0.89
C ASN A 262 7.51 -9.59 1.24
N LEU A 263 6.72 -8.73 0.59
CA LEU A 263 5.26 -8.73 0.76
C LEU A 263 4.70 -10.05 0.22
N PRO A 264 4.04 -10.88 1.05
CA PRO A 264 3.51 -12.15 0.57
C PRO A 264 2.45 -11.96 -0.50
N HIS A 265 2.45 -12.82 -1.53
CA HIS A 265 1.47 -12.77 -2.62
C HIS A 265 0.02 -12.84 -2.14
N GLU A 266 -0.25 -13.56 -1.05
CA GLU A 266 -1.56 -13.63 -0.42
C GLU A 266 -2.03 -12.25 0.09
N VAL A 267 -1.10 -11.46 0.61
CA VAL A 267 -1.37 -10.09 1.08
C VAL A 267 -1.60 -9.17 -0.11
N ILE A 268 -0.75 -9.22 -1.16
CA ILE A 268 -0.95 -8.45 -2.40
C ILE A 268 -2.31 -8.77 -3.02
N ALA A 269 -2.66 -10.06 -3.12
CA ALA A 269 -3.95 -10.49 -3.66
C ALA A 269 -5.16 -9.95 -2.86
N ALA A 270 -5.04 -9.89 -1.53
CA ALA A 270 -6.06 -9.31 -0.67
C ALA A 270 -6.23 -7.79 -0.88
N PHE A 271 -5.14 -7.08 -1.19
CA PHE A 271 -5.14 -5.63 -1.41
C PHE A 271 -5.33 -5.19 -2.86
N ARG A 272 -5.57 -6.12 -3.79
CA ARG A 272 -5.78 -5.78 -5.21
C ARG A 272 -6.81 -4.67 -5.43
N SER A 273 -7.85 -4.60 -4.62
CA SER A 273 -8.88 -3.58 -4.80
C SER A 273 -8.46 -2.21 -4.22
N THR A 274 -7.76 -2.16 -3.09
CA THR A 274 -7.16 -0.90 -2.58
C THR A 274 -6.05 -0.40 -3.50
N LEU A 275 -5.27 -1.31 -4.08
CA LEU A 275 -4.24 -1.01 -5.06
C LEU A 275 -4.79 -0.78 -6.49
N ALA A 276 -6.09 -0.99 -6.71
CA ALA A 276 -6.70 -0.67 -7.99
C ALA A 276 -6.62 0.84 -8.33
N THR A 277 -6.49 1.72 -7.34
CA THR A 277 -6.20 3.14 -7.56
C THR A 277 -4.86 3.37 -8.26
N VAL A 278 -3.87 2.49 -8.05
CA VAL A 278 -2.59 2.51 -8.75
C VAL A 278 -2.78 2.13 -10.20
N ARG A 279 -3.48 1.02 -10.46
CA ARG A 279 -3.76 0.53 -11.83
C ARG A 279 -4.63 1.49 -12.66
N ASP A 280 -5.52 2.22 -11.98
CA ASP A 280 -6.43 3.15 -12.62
C ASP A 280 -5.84 4.57 -12.78
N ALA A 281 -4.59 4.79 -12.37
CA ALA A 281 -3.93 6.09 -12.43
C ALA A 281 -3.40 6.40 -13.86
N ASP A 282 -3.45 7.68 -14.21
CA ASP A 282 -2.82 8.21 -15.43
C ASP A 282 -1.35 8.53 -15.23
N LEU A 283 -0.94 8.76 -13.97
CA LEU A 283 0.42 9.07 -13.54
C LEU A 283 0.68 8.52 -12.14
N LEU A 284 1.86 7.96 -11.95
CA LEU A 284 2.36 7.54 -10.63
C LEU A 284 3.43 8.50 -10.11
N LEU A 285 3.32 8.87 -8.84
CA LEU A 285 4.38 9.57 -8.11
C LEU A 285 5.07 8.56 -7.20
N GLN A 286 6.26 8.12 -7.61
CA GLN A 286 7.06 7.19 -6.81
C GLN A 286 7.86 7.97 -5.78
N VAL A 287 7.40 7.93 -4.53
CA VAL A 287 8.06 8.58 -3.39
C VAL A 287 9.13 7.66 -2.81
N ILE A 288 10.35 8.16 -2.77
CA ILE A 288 11.56 7.44 -2.34
C ILE A 288 12.20 8.21 -1.19
N ASP A 289 12.52 7.54 -0.10
CA ASP A 289 13.33 8.10 0.98
C ASP A 289 14.79 8.19 0.51
N ALA A 290 15.36 9.39 0.47
CA ALA A 290 16.72 9.61 -0.02
C ALA A 290 17.80 9.05 0.92
N ASP A 291 17.46 8.84 2.19
CA ASP A 291 18.39 8.33 3.21
C ASP A 291 18.43 6.79 3.29
N ASP A 292 17.45 6.12 2.72
CA ASP A 292 17.28 4.67 2.80
C ASP A 292 17.94 3.90 1.63
N ASN A 293 17.71 2.59 1.54
CA ASN A 293 18.18 1.72 0.47
C ASN A 293 17.38 1.90 -0.82
N ILE A 294 17.80 2.88 -1.63
CA ILE A 294 17.08 3.30 -2.84
C ILE A 294 16.92 2.14 -3.84
N GLU A 295 17.97 1.33 -4.04
CA GLU A 295 17.97 0.24 -5.02
C GLU A 295 16.93 -0.82 -4.65
N GLU A 296 16.90 -1.24 -3.40
CA GLU A 296 15.93 -2.22 -2.88
C GLU A 296 14.49 -1.68 -3.00
N HIS A 297 14.27 -0.40 -2.65
CA HIS A 297 12.95 0.23 -2.73
C HIS A 297 12.45 0.37 -4.17
N LEU A 298 13.34 0.69 -5.11
CA LEU A 298 13.01 0.75 -6.53
C LEU A 298 12.65 -0.62 -7.08
N GLN A 299 13.44 -1.65 -6.74
CA GLN A 299 13.19 -3.03 -7.16
C GLN A 299 11.86 -3.54 -6.59
N THR A 300 11.64 -3.42 -5.27
CA THR A 300 10.38 -3.84 -4.62
C THR A 300 9.17 -3.14 -5.26
N THR A 301 9.29 -1.84 -5.55
CA THR A 301 8.21 -1.09 -6.20
C THR A 301 7.94 -1.62 -7.61
N SER A 302 8.99 -1.93 -8.38
CA SER A 302 8.85 -2.47 -9.75
C SER A 302 8.15 -3.83 -9.74
N GLU A 303 8.56 -4.74 -8.86
CA GLU A 303 7.95 -6.07 -8.70
C GLU A 303 6.45 -5.97 -8.36
N VAL A 304 6.08 -5.08 -7.43
CA VAL A 304 4.67 -4.87 -7.07
C VAL A 304 3.88 -4.25 -8.23
N LEU A 305 4.46 -3.33 -9.01
CA LEU A 305 3.78 -2.75 -10.18
C LEU A 305 3.57 -3.78 -11.29
N GLU A 306 4.50 -4.72 -11.47
CA GLU A 306 4.33 -5.86 -12.39
C GLU A 306 3.19 -6.77 -11.94
N ASP A 307 3.13 -7.14 -10.66
CA ASP A 307 2.05 -7.95 -10.06
C ASP A 307 0.65 -7.29 -10.17
N LEU A 308 0.62 -5.96 -10.29
CA LEU A 308 -0.61 -5.17 -10.42
C LEU A 308 -0.99 -4.86 -11.87
N ASP A 309 -0.23 -5.31 -12.87
CA ASP A 309 -0.39 -4.92 -14.28
C ASP A 309 -0.30 -3.38 -14.50
N ALA A 310 0.51 -2.69 -13.69
CA ALA A 310 0.65 -1.24 -13.67
C ALA A 310 2.02 -0.73 -14.16
N ALA A 311 2.91 -1.61 -14.60
CA ALA A 311 4.28 -1.28 -15.00
C ALA A 311 4.38 -0.33 -16.21
N CYS A 312 3.32 -0.24 -17.04
CA CYS A 312 3.28 0.64 -18.22
C CYS A 312 2.83 2.08 -17.89
N ILE A 313 2.38 2.36 -16.66
CA ILE A 313 1.92 3.69 -16.27
C ILE A 313 3.14 4.60 -16.10
N PRO A 314 3.11 5.85 -16.63
CA PRO A 314 4.19 6.80 -16.44
C PRO A 314 4.49 7.11 -14.98
N ILE A 315 5.78 7.25 -14.63
CA ILE A 315 6.25 7.45 -13.25
C ILE A 315 7.09 8.72 -13.16
N ILE A 316 6.77 9.61 -12.23
CA ILE A 316 7.66 10.67 -11.76
C ILE A 316 8.29 10.20 -10.45
N LYS A 317 9.62 10.14 -10.38
CA LYS A 317 10.36 9.82 -9.17
C LYS A 317 10.50 11.06 -8.30
N VAL A 318 10.21 10.89 -7.00
CA VAL A 318 10.24 11.96 -6.00
C VAL A 318 11.12 11.52 -4.84
N PHE A 319 12.32 12.09 -4.74
CA PHE A 319 13.22 11.84 -3.61
C PHE A 319 12.88 12.79 -2.47
N ASN A 320 12.32 12.21 -1.41
CA ASN A 320 11.93 12.93 -0.20
C ASN A 320 13.01 12.80 0.89
N LYS A 321 12.91 13.62 1.93
CA LYS A 321 13.80 13.63 3.10
C LYS A 321 15.27 13.94 2.76
N ILE A 322 15.53 14.77 1.76
CA ILE A 322 16.90 15.15 1.36
C ILE A 322 17.67 15.91 2.46
N ASP A 323 16.97 16.43 3.46
CA ASP A 323 17.52 17.05 4.66
C ASP A 323 18.32 16.07 5.54
N ARG A 324 18.11 14.76 5.38
CA ARG A 324 18.79 13.71 6.13
C ARG A 324 20.10 13.23 5.49
N ILE A 325 20.31 13.56 4.21
CA ILE A 325 21.47 13.08 3.45
C ILE A 325 22.56 14.16 3.31
N SER A 326 23.80 13.70 3.06
CA SER A 326 24.92 14.62 2.79
C SER A 326 24.79 15.30 1.42
N PRO A 327 25.32 16.53 1.25
CA PRO A 327 25.31 17.22 -0.05
C PRO A 327 25.97 16.40 -1.17
N THR A 328 27.00 15.62 -0.84
CA THR A 328 27.69 14.74 -1.81
C THR A 328 26.74 13.64 -2.31
N ARG A 329 25.97 13.01 -1.41
CA ARG A 329 24.98 11.99 -1.78
C ARG A 329 23.87 12.59 -2.64
N LEU A 330 23.40 13.80 -2.31
CA LEU A 330 22.40 14.51 -3.11
C LEU A 330 22.89 14.74 -4.53
N LEU A 331 24.11 15.24 -4.72
CA LEU A 331 24.69 15.46 -6.06
C LEU A 331 24.83 14.16 -6.88
N ILE A 332 25.12 13.03 -6.23
CA ILE A 332 25.17 11.73 -6.89
C ILE A 332 23.76 11.33 -7.36
N LEU A 333 22.74 11.48 -6.51
CA LEU A 333 21.37 11.15 -6.84
C LEU A 333 20.81 12.03 -7.97
N GLU A 334 21.06 13.34 -7.94
CA GLU A 334 20.64 14.24 -9.00
C GLU A 334 21.26 13.89 -10.37
N LYS A 335 22.53 13.44 -10.37
CA LYS A 335 23.18 12.94 -11.59
C LYS A 335 22.62 11.60 -12.07
N SER A 336 22.27 10.71 -11.15
CA SER A 336 21.72 9.38 -11.47
C SER A 336 20.26 9.44 -11.93
N PHE A 337 19.51 10.42 -11.45
CA PHE A 337 18.08 10.60 -11.72
C PHE A 337 17.75 12.05 -12.13
N PRO A 338 18.20 12.51 -13.31
CA PRO A 338 18.07 13.91 -13.71
C PRO A 338 16.64 14.40 -13.90
N GLU A 339 15.68 13.49 -14.11
CA GLU A 339 14.26 13.81 -14.28
C GLU A 339 13.46 13.74 -12.96
N ALA A 340 14.11 13.37 -11.86
CA ALA A 340 13.46 13.24 -10.56
C ALA A 340 13.31 14.61 -9.87
N VAL A 341 12.33 14.68 -8.97
CA VAL A 341 12.13 15.84 -8.09
C VAL A 341 12.73 15.55 -6.73
N PHE A 342 13.54 16.47 -6.21
CA PHE A 342 14.25 16.34 -4.95
C PHE A 342 13.76 17.36 -3.93
N GLY A 343 13.46 16.92 -2.69
CA GLY A 343 13.03 17.84 -1.65
C GLY A 343 12.74 17.20 -0.30
N SER A 344 12.24 18.01 0.63
CA SER A 344 11.74 17.56 1.93
C SER A 344 10.49 18.32 2.33
N CYS A 345 9.53 17.60 2.88
CA CYS A 345 8.28 18.19 3.40
C CYS A 345 8.35 18.55 4.89
N GLU A 346 9.39 18.17 5.62
CA GLU A 346 9.48 18.38 7.09
C GLU A 346 9.95 19.78 7.51
N ASN A 347 10.51 20.59 6.63
CA ASN A 347 11.06 21.91 6.95
C ASN A 347 10.04 23.05 7.13
N GLY A 348 8.79 22.74 7.39
CA GLY A 348 7.79 23.69 7.88
C GLY A 348 7.72 23.64 9.41
N GLY A 349 8.37 24.61 10.11
CA GLY A 349 8.37 24.72 11.56
C GLY A 349 6.98 24.60 12.20
N LYS A 350 6.92 24.57 13.54
CA LYS A 350 5.75 24.30 14.43
C LYS A 350 4.37 24.93 14.10
N ASN A 351 4.23 25.64 12.99
CA ASN A 351 3.03 26.38 12.56
C ASN A 351 2.49 25.93 11.18
N GLY A 352 2.53 24.66 10.87
CA GLY A 352 1.88 24.11 9.69
C GLY A 352 2.87 23.90 8.52
N LEU A 353 2.64 22.84 7.82
CA LEU A 353 3.22 22.50 6.52
C LEU A 353 3.36 23.76 5.67
N GLY A 354 4.61 24.13 5.36
CA GLY A 354 4.87 25.33 4.56
C GLY A 354 4.18 25.21 3.22
N LYS A 355 3.06 25.89 3.07
CA LYS A 355 2.22 25.91 1.85
C LYS A 355 2.98 26.33 0.59
N ASN A 356 4.19 26.88 0.74
CA ASN A 356 5.01 27.48 -0.32
C ASN A 356 6.45 26.93 -0.30
N SER A 357 6.68 25.66 0.00
CA SER A 357 8.01 25.13 -0.23
C SER A 357 8.27 25.03 -1.73
N ALA A 358 9.42 25.49 -2.19
CA ALA A 358 9.83 25.41 -3.60
C ALA A 358 9.69 23.98 -4.15
N PHE A 359 9.89 22.98 -3.31
CA PHE A 359 9.72 21.57 -3.62
C PHE A 359 8.27 21.22 -3.99
N VAL A 360 7.29 21.64 -3.16
CA VAL A 360 5.87 21.36 -3.41
C VAL A 360 5.39 22.03 -4.68
N GLU A 361 5.81 23.29 -4.89
CA GLU A 361 5.50 24.03 -6.13
C GLU A 361 6.15 23.39 -7.37
N GLN A 362 7.40 22.93 -7.25
CA GLN A 362 8.08 22.22 -8.33
C GLN A 362 7.35 20.91 -8.67
N LEU A 363 6.97 20.13 -7.66
CA LEU A 363 6.25 18.87 -7.86
C LEU A 363 4.87 19.11 -8.50
N ARG A 364 4.14 20.12 -8.04
CA ARG A 364 2.86 20.54 -8.61
C ARG A 364 3.01 20.92 -10.09
N LYS A 365 4.02 21.73 -10.39
CA LYS A 365 4.33 22.15 -11.77
C LYS A 365 4.66 20.95 -12.65
N GLN A 366 5.43 19.99 -12.18
CA GLN A 366 5.78 18.78 -12.92
C GLN A 366 4.54 17.94 -13.26
N ILE A 367 3.62 17.76 -12.29
CA ILE A 367 2.34 17.04 -12.51
C ILE A 367 1.52 17.75 -13.59
N LEU A 368 1.36 19.06 -13.49
CA LEU A 368 0.58 19.83 -14.45
C LEU A 368 1.23 19.86 -15.85
N LEU A 369 2.55 19.95 -15.94
CA LEU A 369 3.29 19.87 -17.21
C LEU A 369 3.08 18.52 -17.87
N PHE A 370 3.21 17.42 -17.12
CA PHE A 370 2.98 16.06 -17.63
C PHE A 370 1.61 15.91 -18.31
N PHE A 371 0.56 16.47 -17.71
CA PHE A 371 -0.77 16.42 -18.29
C PHE A 371 -0.94 17.42 -19.44
N ASN A 372 -0.38 18.62 -19.35
CA ASN A 372 -0.46 19.61 -20.43
C ASN A 372 0.16 19.11 -21.75
N GLU A 373 1.27 18.38 -21.68
CA GLU A 373 1.92 17.79 -22.88
C GLU A 373 1.04 16.71 -23.55
N ARG A 374 0.11 16.11 -22.83
CA ARG A 374 -0.82 15.09 -23.32
C ARG A 374 -2.19 15.62 -23.71
N MET A 375 -2.45 16.88 -23.39
CA MET A 375 -3.68 17.55 -23.81
C MET A 375 -3.63 17.90 -25.29
N LYS A 376 -4.80 17.90 -25.93
CA LYS A 376 -5.00 18.37 -27.30
C LYS A 376 -5.94 19.55 -27.27
N THR A 377 -5.68 20.49 -28.15
CA THR A 377 -6.53 21.66 -28.35
C THR A 377 -7.52 21.39 -29.48
N MET A 378 -8.77 21.82 -29.29
CA MET A 378 -9.83 21.75 -30.27
C MET A 378 -10.58 23.09 -30.27
N THR A 379 -10.84 23.65 -31.45
CA THR A 379 -11.66 24.84 -31.58
C THR A 379 -13.05 24.45 -32.09
N ILE A 380 -14.07 24.87 -31.37
CA ILE A 380 -15.47 24.58 -31.72
C ILE A 380 -16.28 25.86 -31.81
N ARG A 381 -17.30 25.85 -32.67
CA ARG A 381 -18.37 26.85 -32.69
C ARG A 381 -19.62 26.17 -32.17
N LEU A 382 -20.21 26.69 -31.11
CA LEU A 382 -21.45 26.25 -30.50
C LEU A 382 -22.61 27.24 -30.82
N ASP A 383 -23.72 26.78 -31.32
CA ASP A 383 -24.91 27.61 -31.54
C ASP A 383 -25.47 28.08 -30.16
N TYR A 384 -25.98 29.32 -30.11
CA TYR A 384 -26.58 29.90 -28.90
C TYR A 384 -27.78 29.08 -28.36
N GLN A 385 -28.52 28.38 -29.24
CA GLN A 385 -29.64 27.51 -28.86
C GLN A 385 -29.16 26.32 -27.96
N HIS A 386 -27.87 25.95 -28.05
CA HIS A 386 -27.27 24.83 -27.31
C HIS A 386 -26.41 25.28 -26.13
N SER A 387 -26.56 26.52 -25.64
CA SER A 387 -25.80 27.11 -24.54
C SER A 387 -25.88 26.29 -23.23
N GLN A 388 -26.93 25.51 -23.01
CA GLN A 388 -27.04 24.56 -21.88
C GLN A 388 -25.91 23.49 -21.84
N LYS A 389 -25.27 23.21 -22.99
CA LYS A 389 -24.13 22.27 -23.08
C LYS A 389 -22.81 22.88 -22.62
N LEU A 390 -22.74 24.18 -22.37
CA LEU A 390 -21.54 24.85 -21.82
C LEU A 390 -21.09 24.21 -20.49
N ALA A 391 -22.02 23.80 -19.63
CA ALA A 391 -21.69 23.16 -18.37
C ALA A 391 -20.83 21.89 -18.59
N ASN A 392 -21.20 21.05 -19.57
CA ASN A 392 -20.45 19.84 -19.92
C ASN A 392 -19.07 20.16 -20.52
N ILE A 393 -18.99 21.26 -21.29
CA ILE A 393 -17.73 21.71 -21.86
C ILE A 393 -16.76 22.13 -20.73
N TYR A 394 -17.21 22.94 -19.78
CA TYR A 394 -16.42 23.36 -18.63
C TYR A 394 -16.04 22.21 -17.68
N GLU A 395 -16.86 21.16 -17.63
CA GLU A 395 -16.56 19.98 -16.82
C GLU A 395 -15.46 19.11 -17.44
N LEU A 396 -15.47 18.92 -18.77
CA LEU A 396 -14.62 17.99 -19.49
C LEU A 396 -13.33 18.62 -20.04
N SER A 397 -13.29 19.97 -20.17
CA SER A 397 -12.18 20.68 -20.79
C SER A 397 -11.82 21.97 -20.06
N ARG A 398 -10.60 22.44 -20.29
CA ARG A 398 -10.20 23.79 -20.00
C ARG A 398 -10.56 24.66 -21.21
N VAL A 399 -11.27 25.74 -20.97
CA VAL A 399 -11.60 26.73 -22.00
C VAL A 399 -10.51 27.78 -22.01
N ASP A 400 -9.72 27.81 -23.06
CA ASP A 400 -8.57 28.73 -23.19
C ASP A 400 -9.00 30.10 -23.74
N ASN A 401 -10.01 30.10 -24.65
CA ASN A 401 -10.55 31.32 -25.22
C ASN A 401 -12.04 31.15 -25.53
N ILE A 402 -12.81 32.23 -25.37
CA ILE A 402 -14.22 32.33 -25.76
C ILE A 402 -14.40 33.64 -26.52
N ASP A 403 -15.04 33.52 -27.68
CA ASP A 403 -15.44 34.66 -28.50
C ASP A 403 -16.92 34.51 -28.90
N TYR A 404 -17.70 35.58 -28.63
CA TYR A 404 -19.14 35.63 -28.93
C TYR A 404 -19.37 36.27 -30.28
N GLN A 405 -19.63 35.50 -31.30
CA GLN A 405 -19.86 35.92 -32.69
C GLN A 405 -21.33 35.92 -33.04
N GLU A 406 -21.75 36.59 -34.14
CA GLU A 406 -23.15 36.61 -34.59
C GLU A 406 -23.70 35.20 -34.85
N GLU A 407 -22.87 34.29 -35.34
CA GLU A 407 -23.23 32.92 -35.72
C GLU A 407 -23.11 31.87 -34.56
N GLY A 408 -22.76 32.29 -33.34
CA GLY A 408 -22.58 31.42 -32.21
C GLY A 408 -21.36 31.72 -31.36
N ILE A 409 -21.07 30.85 -30.41
CA ILE A 409 -19.94 30.97 -29.45
C ILE A 409 -18.74 30.18 -29.98
N LEU A 410 -17.69 30.87 -30.34
CA LEU A 410 -16.41 30.28 -30.73
C LEU A 410 -15.58 30.02 -29.48
N MET A 411 -15.16 28.76 -29.27
CA MET A 411 -14.41 28.36 -28.08
C MET A 411 -13.18 27.54 -28.47
N THR A 412 -12.06 27.86 -27.84
CA THR A 412 -10.85 27.02 -27.89
C THR A 412 -10.76 26.23 -26.61
N LEU A 413 -10.78 24.91 -26.74
CA LEU A 413 -10.84 23.94 -25.66
C LEU A 413 -9.58 23.12 -25.63
N THR A 414 -9.03 22.91 -24.45
CA THR A 414 -7.89 22.00 -24.24
C THR A 414 -8.29 20.91 -23.24
N ALA A 415 -8.16 19.65 -23.65
CA ALA A 415 -8.45 18.50 -22.81
C ALA A 415 -7.66 17.26 -23.25
N ILE A 416 -7.66 16.24 -22.39
CA ILE A 416 -7.13 14.91 -22.77
C ILE A 416 -7.95 14.31 -23.92
N PRO A 417 -7.32 13.49 -24.80
CA PRO A 417 -8.00 12.90 -25.96
C PRO A 417 -9.34 12.22 -25.64
N GLY A 418 -9.39 11.43 -24.55
CA GLY A 418 -10.63 10.75 -24.13
C GLY A 418 -11.78 11.70 -23.75
N ASN A 419 -11.47 12.86 -23.15
CA ASN A 419 -12.48 13.85 -22.83
C ASN A 419 -12.95 14.61 -24.09
N LEU A 420 -12.05 14.86 -25.06
CA LEU A 420 -12.45 15.43 -26.36
C LEU A 420 -13.37 14.50 -27.12
N GLU A 421 -13.14 13.19 -27.12
CA GLU A 421 -14.05 12.22 -27.73
C GLU A 421 -15.44 12.20 -27.06
N ARG A 422 -15.47 12.28 -25.73
CA ARG A 422 -16.73 12.39 -24.97
C ARG A 422 -17.45 13.70 -25.30
N LEU A 423 -16.72 14.80 -25.36
CA LEU A 423 -17.29 16.10 -25.78
C LEU A 423 -17.89 15.99 -27.17
N ARG A 424 -17.20 15.40 -28.15
CA ARG A 424 -17.76 15.15 -29.50
C ARG A 424 -19.05 14.35 -29.44
N HIS A 425 -19.09 13.31 -28.61
CA HIS A 425 -20.29 12.49 -28.44
C HIS A 425 -21.46 13.25 -27.76
N HIS A 426 -21.17 14.06 -26.72
CA HIS A 426 -22.17 14.85 -26.02
C HIS A 426 -22.71 16.03 -26.86
N LEU A 427 -21.84 16.65 -27.63
CA LEU A 427 -22.20 17.76 -28.50
C LEU A 427 -22.98 17.26 -29.74
N GLY A 428 -22.63 16.08 -30.26
CA GLY A 428 -23.35 15.48 -31.41
C GLY A 428 -23.21 16.32 -32.66
N SER A 429 -24.36 16.74 -33.22
CA SER A 429 -24.44 17.62 -34.41
C SER A 429 -24.54 19.12 -34.06
N ASP A 430 -24.51 19.47 -32.76
CA ASP A 430 -24.88 20.82 -32.30
C ASP A 430 -23.67 21.78 -32.25
N TYR A 431 -22.52 21.37 -32.81
CA TYR A 431 -21.32 22.16 -32.91
C TYR A 431 -20.63 21.97 -34.26
N THR A 432 -19.77 22.90 -34.61
CA THR A 432 -18.87 22.80 -35.77
C THR A 432 -17.45 22.83 -35.27
N GLU A 433 -16.63 21.80 -35.61
CA GLU A 433 -15.22 21.79 -35.32
C GLU A 433 -14.48 22.64 -36.36
N MET A 434 -13.75 23.64 -35.89
CA MET A 434 -12.94 24.52 -36.73
C MET A 434 -11.53 23.95 -36.81
N ARG A 435 -10.98 23.85 -38.01
CA ARG A 435 -9.60 23.38 -38.25
C ARG A 435 -8.55 24.46 -38.03
#